data_3a6cff8c8745db34c3b3ca6adddfa17d
#
_entry.id   3a6cff8c8745db34c3b3ca6adddfa17d
#
_cell.length_a   1.000
_cell.length_b   1.000
_cell.length_c   1.000
_cell.angle_alpha   90.00
_cell.angle_beta   90.00
_cell.angle_gamma   90.00
#
_symmetry.space_group_name_H-M   'P 1'
#
loop_
_entity.id
_entity.type
_entity.pdbx_description
1 polymer ?
#
loop_
_entity_poly.entity_id
_entity_poly.type
_entity_poly.pdbx_seq_one_letter_code
_entity_poly.pdbx_strand_id
1 'polypeptide(L)'
;MTGFAAALMTGLVGCALLLAPVKSPAAAARLTNSPPYTNQITGGAKFSRLNQTVDATTLHKKVLVGYQGWFRAAGDGDARWDHWNRDWLTPPRMNKLDRITFEMWPDVSDYTNKYAVPGFTYPGGAQAYLFSAQDQQTVDKHFDWMQEYGIDGVVVQRFVTQTPPDNLQSWKTNVLLHVRAAANRTGRAFMIEYDMSGANTNTLFSQLTNDWIYLVDNLHITRDSRYLHHNGKPVLMIFGFYPERFSGTALPKQIIAWFKTNATYGVTLIGSGWWNWRASATGDWTNVYRSFHGYCPWNTGNYYNAGTNKFASTAYWAQDLAAATNAGMFYLPQVYPGFSWDNLKQLPPGTSKIPRLGGDFLWKQFNAVANLGVDMCYVGMFDEVDEGTAIFKVSNTPPGQGYFVTYEGLPADWYLRLTAEGSKVISGERPNSQSIPISP
;
A
#
# COMPACT_ATOMS: atom_id res chain seq x y z
N MET A 1 34.10 12.09 -7.65
CA MET A 1 32.70 11.77 -7.99
C MET A 1 32.35 10.46 -7.32
N THR A 2 32.31 10.44 -6.02
CA THR A 2 32.03 9.24 -5.18
C THR A 2 31.34 9.73 -3.94
N GLY A 3 30.01 9.87 -3.96
CA GLY A 3 29.34 10.40 -2.76
C GLY A 3 27.80 10.35 -2.77
N PHE A 4 27.14 9.82 -3.79
CA PHE A 4 25.67 9.88 -3.87
C PHE A 4 24.93 8.54 -3.68
N ALA A 5 25.62 7.41 -3.67
CA ALA A 5 24.97 6.10 -3.58
C ALA A 5 24.67 5.63 -2.15
N ALA A 6 25.23 6.24 -1.12
CA ALA A 6 25.11 5.77 0.27
C ALA A 6 23.91 6.35 1.04
N ALA A 7 23.31 7.42 0.58
CA ALA A 7 22.27 8.14 1.34
C ALA A 7 20.84 7.61 1.14
N LEU A 8 20.56 6.84 0.09
CA LEU A 8 19.20 6.34 -0.17
C LEU A 8 18.84 5.03 0.56
N MET A 9 19.82 4.35 1.16
CA MET A 9 19.58 3.10 1.89
C MET A 9 19.22 3.27 3.36
N THR A 10 19.34 4.45 3.92
CA THR A 10 19.02 4.71 5.34
C THR A 10 17.56 5.12 5.57
N GLY A 11 16.80 5.41 4.55
CA GLY A 11 15.42 5.87 4.68
C GLY A 11 14.37 4.78 4.95
N LEU A 12 14.70 3.51 4.78
CA LEU A 12 13.84 2.36 5.15
C LEU A 12 14.15 1.82 6.57
N VAL A 13 14.85 2.58 7.39
CA VAL A 13 15.04 2.29 8.80
C VAL A 13 13.84 2.79 9.58
N GLY A 14 12.78 2.07 9.55
CA GLY A 14 11.69 2.58 10.35
C GLY A 14 10.69 1.57 10.79
N CYS A 15 10.95 0.43 11.22
CA CYS A 15 10.09 -0.29 12.17
C CYS A 15 10.66 -1.65 12.60
N ALA A 16 11.93 -1.66 12.98
CA ALA A 16 12.38 -2.71 13.90
C ALA A 16 12.47 -2.11 15.30
N LEU A 17 11.34 -1.72 15.86
CA LEU A 17 11.24 -1.50 17.31
C LEU A 17 11.23 -2.86 17.98
N LEU A 18 12.19 -3.05 18.84
CA LEU A 18 12.29 -4.13 19.83
C LEU A 18 10.91 -4.34 20.48
N LEU A 19 10.30 -5.47 20.17
CA LEU A 19 9.06 -5.93 20.78
C LEU A 19 9.37 -6.39 22.21
N ALA A 20 9.13 -5.51 23.19
CA ALA A 20 8.91 -5.97 24.55
C ALA A 20 7.54 -6.66 24.60
N PRO A 21 7.39 -7.81 25.26
CA PRO A 21 6.11 -8.49 25.31
C PRO A 21 5.14 -7.68 26.16
N VAL A 22 4.07 -7.19 25.55
CA VAL A 22 2.95 -6.57 26.24
C VAL A 22 2.17 -7.66 26.97
N LYS A 23 2.17 -7.61 28.29
CA LYS A 23 1.28 -8.44 29.13
C LYS A 23 -0.18 -8.08 28.82
N SER A 24 -0.95 -9.10 28.51
CA SER A 24 -2.40 -9.02 28.28
C SER A 24 -3.11 -8.44 29.51
N PRO A 25 -3.98 -7.41 29.38
CA PRO A 25 -4.89 -7.04 30.46
C PRO A 25 -6.10 -7.96 30.44
N ALA A 26 -6.46 -8.42 31.61
CA ALA A 26 -7.63 -9.25 31.86
C ALA A 26 -8.94 -8.46 31.70
N ALA A 27 -9.97 -9.21 31.28
CA ALA A 27 -11.40 -8.97 31.44
C ALA A 27 -12.00 -7.68 30.84
N ALA A 28 -12.69 -7.87 29.73
CA ALA A 28 -13.62 -6.91 29.13
C ALA A 28 -14.87 -6.75 30.02
N ALA A 29 -15.13 -5.53 30.47
CA ALA A 29 -16.42 -5.13 31.02
C ALA A 29 -17.45 -5.08 29.87
N ARG A 30 -18.59 -5.73 30.06
CA ARG A 30 -19.76 -5.66 29.17
C ARG A 30 -20.29 -4.22 29.11
N LEU A 31 -20.24 -3.61 27.95
CA LEU A 31 -21.04 -2.44 27.65
C LEU A 31 -22.38 -2.92 27.07
N THR A 32 -23.44 -2.66 27.81
CA THR A 32 -24.83 -2.90 27.42
C THR A 32 -25.35 -1.67 26.70
N ASN A 33 -26.08 -1.92 25.59
CA ASN A 33 -27.11 -1.08 24.96
C ASN A 33 -26.65 0.13 24.14
N SER A 34 -26.43 -0.13 22.86
CA SER A 34 -26.80 0.80 21.78
C SER A 34 -27.76 0.07 20.83
N PRO A 35 -28.78 0.74 20.27
CA PRO A 35 -29.80 0.06 19.47
C PRO A 35 -29.21 -0.47 18.15
N PRO A 36 -29.72 -1.61 17.65
CA PRO A 36 -29.25 -2.18 16.40
C PRO A 36 -29.70 -1.32 15.21
N TYR A 37 -28.76 -0.94 14.36
CA TYR A 37 -29.09 -0.45 13.01
C TYR A 37 -29.70 -1.62 12.22
N THR A 38 -31.01 -1.65 12.12
CA THR A 38 -31.71 -2.57 11.22
C THR A 38 -31.73 -1.96 9.82
N ASN A 39 -30.75 -2.33 8.99
CA ASN A 39 -30.89 -2.19 7.55
C ASN A 39 -31.79 -3.32 7.07
N GLN A 40 -33.06 -3.02 6.78
CA GLN A 40 -33.91 -3.86 5.95
C GLN A 40 -33.39 -3.83 4.53
N ILE A 41 -32.72 -4.89 4.11
CA ILE A 41 -32.36 -5.15 2.71
C ILE A 41 -33.60 -5.72 2.03
N THR A 42 -34.35 -4.88 1.34
CA THR A 42 -35.35 -5.34 0.37
C THR A 42 -34.68 -5.58 -0.97
N GLY A 43 -34.75 -6.83 -1.43
CA GLY A 43 -34.80 -7.28 -2.82
C GLY A 43 -33.70 -6.93 -3.77
N GLY A 44 -32.78 -7.88 -3.98
CA GLY A 44 -32.34 -8.36 -5.27
C GLY A 44 -31.90 -7.40 -6.38
N ALA A 45 -30.64 -6.97 -6.40
CA ALA A 45 -29.91 -6.81 -7.64
C ALA A 45 -28.51 -7.37 -7.43
N LYS A 46 -28.14 -8.41 -8.18
CA LYS A 46 -26.76 -8.90 -8.26
C LYS A 46 -25.95 -7.83 -9.02
N PHE A 47 -25.45 -6.83 -8.32
CA PHE A 47 -24.48 -5.90 -8.89
C PHE A 47 -23.12 -6.60 -8.90
N SER A 48 -22.70 -7.03 -10.07
CA SER A 48 -21.31 -7.45 -10.29
C SER A 48 -20.44 -6.21 -10.34
N ARG A 49 -19.44 -6.07 -9.44
CA ARG A 49 -18.39 -5.03 -9.49
C ARG A 49 -17.51 -5.16 -10.74
N LEU A 50 -17.59 -6.31 -11.39
CA LEU A 50 -16.91 -6.61 -12.63
C LEU A 50 -17.41 -5.64 -13.72
N ASN A 51 -16.49 -4.91 -14.33
CA ASN A 51 -16.76 -3.94 -15.40
C ASN A 51 -17.56 -2.67 -15.02
N GLN A 52 -17.87 -2.44 -13.73
CA GLN A 52 -18.49 -1.19 -13.31
C GLN A 52 -17.44 -0.08 -13.14
N THR A 53 -17.80 1.13 -13.55
CA THR A 53 -17.02 2.32 -13.23
C THR A 53 -17.15 2.62 -11.74
N VAL A 54 -16.02 2.72 -11.05
CA VAL A 54 -15.95 3.04 -9.61
C VAL A 54 -16.41 4.48 -9.40
N ASP A 55 -17.25 4.73 -8.42
CA ASP A 55 -17.57 6.07 -7.98
C ASP A 55 -16.34 6.72 -7.31
N ALA A 56 -15.69 7.63 -8.01
CA ALA A 56 -14.51 8.33 -7.50
C ALA A 56 -14.84 9.58 -6.66
N THR A 57 -16.12 9.81 -6.30
CA THR A 57 -16.53 10.98 -5.51
C THR A 57 -16.51 10.74 -4.00
N THR A 58 -16.28 9.51 -3.57
CA THR A 58 -16.27 9.14 -2.15
C THR A 58 -15.29 8.00 -1.84
N LEU A 59 -14.76 7.98 -0.60
CA LEU A 59 -14.00 6.85 -0.02
C LEU A 59 -14.91 5.72 0.46
N HIS A 60 -16.19 5.98 0.68
CA HIS A 60 -17.12 4.98 1.21
C HIS A 60 -17.26 3.78 0.28
N LYS A 61 -17.39 2.60 0.89
CA LYS A 61 -17.58 1.29 0.21
C LYS A 61 -16.47 0.93 -0.75
N LYS A 62 -15.20 1.27 -0.40
CA LYS A 62 -14.04 1.03 -1.25
C LYS A 62 -12.94 0.28 -0.55
N VAL A 63 -12.29 -0.59 -1.32
CA VAL A 63 -11.00 -1.18 -1.02
C VAL A 63 -9.99 -0.64 -2.02
N LEU A 64 -9.06 0.16 -1.52
CA LEU A 64 -7.95 0.71 -2.30
C LEU A 64 -6.70 -0.09 -2.02
N VAL A 65 -5.85 -0.25 -3.02
CA VAL A 65 -4.59 -0.99 -2.89
C VAL A 65 -3.40 -0.05 -3.06
N GLY A 66 -2.38 -0.17 -2.24
CA GLY A 66 -1.15 0.58 -2.41
C GLY A 66 -0.43 0.17 -3.69
N TYR A 67 0.11 1.13 -4.41
CA TYR A 67 0.78 0.93 -5.69
C TYR A 67 2.14 1.62 -5.69
N GLN A 68 3.23 0.84 -5.67
CA GLN A 68 4.58 1.38 -5.65
C GLN A 68 4.99 1.94 -7.01
N GLY A 69 4.78 1.16 -8.07
CA GLY A 69 5.14 1.55 -9.42
C GLY A 69 6.62 1.95 -9.55
N TRP A 70 7.53 1.33 -8.80
CA TRP A 70 8.93 1.73 -8.71
C TRP A 70 9.90 0.73 -9.33
N PHE A 71 9.42 -0.43 -9.76
CA PHE A 71 10.25 -1.46 -10.39
C PHE A 71 10.61 -1.06 -11.81
N ARG A 72 11.92 -1.09 -12.12
CA ARG A 72 12.46 -0.78 -13.43
C ARG A 72 13.40 -1.87 -13.91
N ALA A 73 13.41 -2.12 -15.21
CA ALA A 73 14.30 -3.09 -15.83
C ALA A 73 15.03 -2.46 -17.02
N ALA A 74 16.31 -2.73 -17.16
CA ALA A 74 17.11 -2.21 -18.27
C ALA A 74 16.49 -2.55 -19.62
N GLY A 75 16.31 -1.53 -20.45
CA GLY A 75 15.60 -1.62 -21.73
C GLY A 75 14.22 -0.93 -21.75
N ASP A 76 13.76 -0.42 -20.61
CA ASP A 76 12.52 0.38 -20.49
C ASP A 76 12.69 1.86 -20.88
N GLY A 77 13.77 2.18 -21.56
CA GLY A 77 14.20 3.55 -21.87
C GLY A 77 15.38 4.01 -21.01
N ASP A 78 15.85 3.17 -20.09
CA ASP A 78 17.00 3.39 -19.21
C ASP A 78 17.79 2.07 -19.05
N ALA A 79 18.95 2.13 -18.40
CA ALA A 79 19.80 0.97 -18.09
C ALA A 79 19.62 0.46 -16.64
N ARG A 80 18.59 0.91 -15.93
CA ARG A 80 18.42 0.68 -14.49
C ARG A 80 17.61 -0.59 -14.19
N TRP A 81 17.90 -1.15 -12.99
CA TRP A 81 17.19 -2.27 -12.37
C TRP A 81 16.66 -1.87 -10.99
N ASP A 82 15.94 -0.74 -10.94
CA ASP A 82 15.45 -0.21 -9.67
C ASP A 82 14.56 -1.23 -8.96
N HIS A 83 14.81 -1.43 -7.67
CA HIS A 83 14.13 -2.38 -6.78
C HIS A 83 14.28 -3.87 -7.11
N TRP A 84 14.82 -4.23 -8.29
CA TRP A 84 15.12 -5.63 -8.61
C TRP A 84 16.47 -6.09 -8.08
N ASN A 85 17.40 -5.16 -7.89
CA ASN A 85 18.72 -5.45 -7.35
C ASN A 85 19.20 -4.32 -6.44
N ARG A 86 20.10 -4.64 -5.52
CA ARG A 86 20.67 -3.66 -4.58
C ARG A 86 21.47 -2.57 -5.27
N ASP A 87 22.26 -2.95 -6.26
CA ASP A 87 22.88 -2.02 -7.19
C ASP A 87 21.93 -1.80 -8.39
N TRP A 88 21.25 -0.69 -8.40
CA TRP A 88 20.26 -0.36 -9.42
C TRP A 88 20.82 -0.20 -10.83
N LEU A 89 22.14 -0.24 -11.00
CA LEU A 89 22.82 -0.13 -12.30
C LEU A 89 23.16 -1.50 -12.92
N THR A 90 22.92 -2.58 -12.20
CA THR A 90 23.22 -3.94 -12.68
C THR A 90 21.97 -4.82 -12.60
N PRO A 91 21.86 -5.85 -13.48
CA PRO A 91 20.75 -6.80 -13.38
C PRO A 91 20.79 -7.59 -12.06
N PRO A 92 19.65 -8.14 -11.64
CA PRO A 92 19.58 -9.01 -10.47
C PRO A 92 20.60 -10.14 -10.51
N ARG A 93 21.23 -10.41 -9.37
CA ARG A 93 22.18 -11.52 -9.20
C ARG A 93 22.31 -11.92 -7.72
N MET A 94 22.86 -13.10 -7.47
CA MET A 94 22.88 -13.73 -6.13
C MET A 94 24.25 -13.67 -5.45
N ASN A 95 25.11 -12.72 -5.77
CA ASN A 95 26.38 -12.57 -5.05
C ASN A 95 26.21 -11.71 -3.76
N LYS A 96 27.25 -11.67 -2.94
CA LYS A 96 27.18 -10.98 -1.62
C LYS A 96 27.01 -9.46 -1.72
N LEU A 97 27.44 -8.84 -2.82
CA LEU A 97 27.45 -7.39 -2.99
C LEU A 97 26.20 -6.89 -3.71
N ASP A 98 25.73 -7.68 -4.67
CA ASP A 98 24.64 -7.31 -5.57
C ASP A 98 23.52 -8.37 -5.48
N ARG A 99 23.03 -8.58 -4.29
CA ARG A 99 21.91 -9.49 -4.10
C ARG A 99 20.62 -8.85 -4.58
N ILE A 100 19.73 -9.70 -5.11
CA ILE A 100 18.33 -9.32 -5.32
C ILE A 100 17.76 -8.72 -4.04
N THR A 101 16.82 -7.79 -4.20
CA THR A 101 16.18 -7.11 -3.07
C THR A 101 14.75 -7.55 -2.84
N PHE A 102 14.14 -8.27 -3.77
CA PHE A 102 12.74 -8.64 -3.72
C PHE A 102 12.52 -10.09 -3.26
N GLU A 103 11.38 -10.30 -2.60
CA GLU A 103 10.99 -11.56 -1.96
C GLU A 103 10.14 -12.46 -2.84
N MET A 104 9.43 -11.90 -3.84
CA MET A 104 8.46 -12.62 -4.65
C MET A 104 8.76 -12.43 -6.13
N TRP A 105 8.84 -13.53 -6.90
CA TRP A 105 9.03 -13.44 -8.35
C TRP A 105 7.66 -13.22 -9.02
N PRO A 106 7.45 -12.12 -9.76
CA PRO A 106 6.18 -11.87 -10.43
C PRO A 106 5.88 -12.92 -11.50
N ASP A 107 4.62 -13.27 -11.67
CA ASP A 107 4.18 -14.03 -12.84
C ASP A 107 4.01 -13.06 -14.02
N VAL A 108 4.95 -13.11 -14.94
CA VAL A 108 4.99 -12.23 -16.11
C VAL A 108 4.40 -12.87 -17.36
N SER A 109 3.61 -13.95 -17.23
CA SER A 109 2.99 -14.64 -18.38
C SER A 109 2.01 -13.75 -19.15
N ASP A 110 1.31 -12.87 -18.46
CA ASP A 110 0.32 -11.95 -19.03
C ASP A 110 0.91 -10.64 -19.57
N TYR A 111 2.23 -10.42 -19.41
CA TYR A 111 2.88 -9.18 -19.86
C TYR A 111 3.42 -9.34 -21.29
N THR A 112 3.18 -8.32 -22.11
CA THR A 112 3.77 -8.23 -23.46
C THR A 112 5.23 -7.80 -23.37
N ASN A 113 5.52 -6.72 -22.64
CA ASN A 113 6.87 -6.25 -22.39
C ASN A 113 7.40 -6.93 -21.14
N LYS A 114 8.51 -7.62 -21.26
CA LYS A 114 9.22 -8.26 -20.17
C LYS A 114 10.71 -8.34 -20.47
N TYR A 115 11.51 -8.27 -19.43
CA TYR A 115 12.94 -8.07 -19.51
C TYR A 115 13.66 -9.32 -19.02
N ALA A 116 14.51 -9.89 -19.86
CA ALA A 116 15.31 -11.07 -19.52
C ALA A 116 16.28 -10.75 -18.39
N VAL A 117 16.31 -11.60 -17.37
CA VAL A 117 17.23 -11.47 -16.24
C VAL A 117 18.44 -12.38 -16.46
N PRO A 118 19.62 -11.82 -16.72
CA PRO A 118 20.81 -12.62 -16.98
C PRO A 118 21.13 -13.60 -15.84
N GLY A 119 21.36 -14.87 -16.17
CA GLY A 119 21.72 -15.90 -15.19
C GLY A 119 20.56 -16.48 -14.38
N PHE A 120 19.32 -16.06 -14.63
CA PHE A 120 18.14 -16.64 -14.00
C PHE A 120 17.33 -17.45 -15.02
N THR A 121 16.98 -18.66 -14.62
CA THR A 121 16.13 -19.55 -15.42
C THR A 121 15.04 -20.15 -14.54
N TYR A 122 13.85 -20.32 -15.11
CA TYR A 122 12.79 -21.08 -14.49
C TYR A 122 13.15 -22.59 -14.41
N PRO A 123 12.49 -23.36 -13.53
CA PRO A 123 12.58 -24.81 -13.60
C PRO A 123 12.29 -25.31 -15.03
N GLY A 124 13.17 -26.16 -15.55
CA GLY A 124 13.11 -26.59 -16.96
C GLY A 124 14.01 -25.78 -17.91
N GLY A 125 14.75 -24.78 -17.41
CA GLY A 125 15.81 -24.09 -18.16
C GLY A 125 15.35 -22.89 -19.00
N ALA A 126 14.05 -22.55 -19.00
CA ALA A 126 13.56 -21.39 -19.72
C ALA A 126 14.06 -20.08 -19.08
N GLN A 127 14.39 -19.08 -19.92
CA GLN A 127 14.82 -17.75 -19.48
C GLN A 127 13.80 -17.11 -18.53
N ALA A 128 14.26 -16.57 -17.41
CA ALA A 128 13.42 -15.83 -16.48
C ALA A 128 13.35 -14.35 -16.84
N TYR A 129 12.19 -13.74 -16.57
CA TYR A 129 11.88 -12.36 -16.91
C TYR A 129 11.30 -11.60 -15.71
N LEU A 130 11.49 -10.26 -15.75
CA LEU A 130 10.85 -9.28 -14.86
C LEU A 130 10.14 -8.22 -15.73
N PHE A 131 9.37 -7.36 -15.09
CA PHE A 131 8.64 -6.25 -15.72
C PHE A 131 9.27 -4.88 -15.39
N SER A 132 8.86 -3.84 -16.09
CA SER A 132 9.08 -2.44 -15.69
C SER A 132 7.75 -1.70 -15.53
N ALA A 133 7.63 -0.92 -14.46
CA ALA A 133 6.51 -0.02 -14.25
C ALA A 133 6.55 1.23 -15.18
N GLN A 134 7.68 1.43 -15.89
CA GLN A 134 7.77 2.47 -16.93
C GLN A 134 7.01 2.11 -18.21
N ASP A 135 6.65 0.85 -18.38
CA ASP A 135 5.83 0.43 -19.51
C ASP A 135 4.35 0.71 -19.23
N GLN A 136 3.69 1.47 -20.11
CA GLN A 136 2.24 1.64 -20.06
C GLN A 136 1.51 0.30 -20.04
N GLN A 137 1.99 -0.67 -20.82
CA GLN A 137 1.41 -2.01 -20.91
C GLN A 137 1.43 -2.75 -19.56
N THR A 138 2.48 -2.59 -18.74
CA THR A 138 2.56 -3.17 -17.40
C THR A 138 1.47 -2.59 -16.49
N VAL A 139 1.36 -1.27 -16.46
CA VAL A 139 0.35 -0.57 -15.66
C VAL A 139 -1.06 -0.89 -16.15
N ASP A 140 -1.27 -0.94 -17.47
CA ASP A 140 -2.54 -1.36 -18.07
C ASP A 140 -2.94 -2.76 -17.63
N LYS A 141 -1.99 -3.72 -17.63
CA LYS A 141 -2.26 -5.09 -17.17
C LYS A 141 -2.64 -5.14 -15.69
N HIS A 142 -1.98 -4.37 -14.85
CA HIS A 142 -2.33 -4.25 -13.43
C HIS A 142 -3.77 -3.75 -13.24
N PHE A 143 -4.17 -2.75 -14.01
CA PHE A 143 -5.53 -2.19 -13.96
C PHE A 143 -6.57 -3.12 -14.61
N ASP A 144 -6.21 -3.92 -15.62
CA ASP A 144 -7.07 -5.00 -16.14
C ASP A 144 -7.38 -6.00 -15.03
N TRP A 145 -6.39 -6.45 -14.27
CA TRP A 145 -6.62 -7.32 -13.11
C TRP A 145 -7.50 -6.64 -12.05
N MET A 146 -7.26 -5.36 -11.72
CA MET A 146 -8.13 -4.65 -10.77
C MET A 146 -9.58 -4.60 -11.26
N GLN A 147 -9.80 -4.39 -12.54
CA GLN A 147 -11.14 -4.42 -13.14
C GLN A 147 -11.72 -5.83 -13.10
N GLU A 148 -10.97 -6.83 -13.53
CA GLU A 148 -11.38 -8.24 -13.57
C GLU A 148 -11.76 -8.76 -12.18
N TYR A 149 -11.02 -8.39 -11.16
CA TYR A 149 -11.26 -8.84 -9.78
C TYR A 149 -12.07 -7.85 -8.94
N GLY A 150 -12.55 -6.74 -9.50
CA GLY A 150 -13.42 -5.79 -8.81
C GLY A 150 -12.75 -5.02 -7.68
N ILE A 151 -11.43 -4.76 -7.79
CA ILE A 151 -10.68 -3.86 -6.90
C ILE A 151 -10.98 -2.42 -7.31
N ASP A 152 -11.26 -1.54 -6.34
CA ASP A 152 -11.80 -0.21 -6.62
C ASP A 152 -10.77 0.77 -7.21
N GLY A 153 -9.51 0.66 -6.82
CA GLY A 153 -8.47 1.55 -7.33
C GLY A 153 -7.20 1.53 -6.50
N VAL A 154 -6.32 2.47 -6.80
CA VAL A 154 -4.97 2.52 -6.23
C VAL A 154 -4.68 3.77 -5.43
N VAL A 155 -3.78 3.61 -4.45
CA VAL A 155 -3.07 4.69 -3.75
C VAL A 155 -1.64 4.68 -4.28
N VAL A 156 -1.32 5.64 -5.17
CA VAL A 156 -0.03 5.69 -5.86
C VAL A 156 1.02 6.30 -4.95
N GLN A 157 2.06 5.54 -4.66
CA GLN A 157 3.18 6.00 -3.84
C GLN A 157 4.04 7.02 -4.59
N ARG A 158 4.31 8.15 -3.94
CA ARG A 158 5.15 9.23 -4.46
C ARG A 158 6.16 9.68 -3.40
N PHE A 159 7.35 9.10 -3.46
CA PHE A 159 8.43 9.45 -2.53
C PHE A 159 8.89 10.89 -2.75
N VAL A 160 8.88 11.69 -1.69
CA VAL A 160 9.32 13.10 -1.75
C VAL A 160 10.77 13.21 -2.24
N THR A 161 11.63 12.28 -1.85
CA THR A 161 13.04 12.21 -2.29
C THR A 161 13.22 11.95 -3.78
N GLN A 162 12.15 11.53 -4.48
CA GLN A 162 12.16 11.21 -5.92
C GLN A 162 11.40 12.24 -6.74
N THR A 163 10.90 13.31 -6.12
CA THR A 163 10.32 14.44 -6.83
C THR A 163 11.42 15.45 -7.13
N PRO A 164 11.69 15.79 -8.39
CA PRO A 164 12.72 16.75 -8.71
C PRO A 164 12.32 18.16 -8.25
N PRO A 165 13.26 19.03 -7.91
CA PRO A 165 12.98 20.39 -7.49
C PRO A 165 12.23 21.22 -8.54
N ASP A 166 12.45 20.94 -9.83
CA ASP A 166 11.81 21.55 -10.97
C ASP A 166 10.61 20.78 -11.52
N ASN A 167 10.31 19.63 -10.95
CA ASN A 167 9.17 18.74 -11.26
C ASN A 167 9.05 18.28 -12.72
N LEU A 168 10.09 18.47 -13.51
CA LEU A 168 10.04 18.14 -14.91
C LEU A 168 10.37 16.66 -15.11
N GLN A 169 9.37 15.87 -15.48
CA GLN A 169 9.50 14.53 -16.02
C GLN A 169 10.32 13.53 -15.19
N SER A 170 10.06 13.48 -13.88
CA SER A 170 10.56 12.34 -13.14
C SER A 170 9.90 11.05 -13.64
N TRP A 171 10.63 9.94 -13.63
CA TRP A 171 10.07 8.65 -14.00
C TRP A 171 8.84 8.27 -13.15
N LYS A 172 8.75 8.75 -11.92
CA LYS A 172 7.55 8.64 -11.06
C LYS A 172 6.35 9.38 -11.62
N THR A 173 6.57 10.52 -12.28
CA THR A 173 5.50 11.23 -12.99
C THR A 173 5.01 10.44 -14.19
N ASN A 174 5.89 9.75 -14.94
CA ASN A 174 5.49 8.87 -16.03
C ASN A 174 4.57 7.74 -15.53
N VAL A 175 4.95 7.07 -14.43
CA VAL A 175 4.10 6.03 -13.82
C VAL A 175 2.75 6.60 -13.39
N LEU A 176 2.70 7.78 -12.78
CA LEU A 176 1.43 8.43 -12.42
C LEU A 176 0.55 8.71 -13.65
N LEU A 177 1.15 9.14 -14.77
CA LEU A 177 0.42 9.35 -16.02
C LEU A 177 -0.08 8.03 -16.63
N HIS A 178 0.68 6.96 -16.53
CA HIS A 178 0.25 5.61 -16.92
C HIS A 178 -0.92 5.13 -16.06
N VAL A 179 -0.85 5.34 -14.74
CA VAL A 179 -1.95 5.05 -13.81
C VAL A 179 -3.21 5.81 -14.19
N ARG A 180 -3.09 7.13 -14.46
CA ARG A 180 -4.24 7.94 -14.89
C ARG A 180 -4.88 7.41 -16.18
N ALA A 181 -4.07 7.07 -17.17
CA ALA A 181 -4.57 6.50 -18.43
C ALA A 181 -5.26 5.15 -18.22
N ALA A 182 -4.65 4.25 -17.46
CA ALA A 182 -5.20 2.93 -17.14
C ALA A 182 -6.48 3.03 -16.29
N ALA A 183 -6.53 3.95 -15.32
CA ALA A 183 -7.71 4.22 -14.50
C ALA A 183 -8.90 4.71 -15.36
N ASN A 184 -8.64 5.62 -16.30
CA ASN A 184 -9.66 6.09 -17.23
C ASN A 184 -10.18 4.98 -18.15
N ARG A 185 -9.29 4.12 -18.63
CA ARG A 185 -9.65 2.99 -19.51
C ARG A 185 -10.51 1.94 -18.77
N THR A 186 -10.18 1.64 -17.51
CA THR A 186 -10.82 0.55 -16.75
C THR A 186 -11.91 1.02 -15.80
N GLY A 187 -12.12 2.33 -15.66
CA GLY A 187 -13.08 2.88 -14.72
C GLY A 187 -12.67 2.72 -13.25
N ARG A 188 -11.40 2.44 -12.96
CA ARG A 188 -10.89 2.37 -11.56
C ARG A 188 -10.57 3.78 -11.04
N ALA A 189 -10.50 3.93 -9.71
CA ALA A 189 -10.11 5.19 -9.09
C ALA A 189 -8.60 5.20 -8.78
N PHE A 190 -8.03 6.40 -8.62
CA PHE A 190 -6.68 6.55 -8.11
C PHE A 190 -6.56 7.80 -7.23
N MET A 191 -5.64 7.74 -6.28
CA MET A 191 -5.20 8.89 -5.47
C MET A 191 -3.70 8.78 -5.22
N ILE A 192 -3.10 9.84 -4.69
CA ILE A 192 -1.67 9.91 -4.41
C ILE A 192 -1.43 9.76 -2.91
N GLU A 193 -0.36 9.05 -2.54
CA GLU A 193 0.25 9.05 -1.23
C GLU A 193 1.68 9.58 -1.32
N TYR A 194 1.96 10.71 -0.68
CA TYR A 194 3.34 11.14 -0.49
C TYR A 194 4.00 10.33 0.61
N ASP A 195 5.18 9.79 0.31
CA ASP A 195 6.04 9.16 1.31
C ASP A 195 7.21 10.09 1.66
N MET A 196 7.27 10.48 2.93
CA MET A 196 8.32 11.36 3.45
C MET A 196 9.60 10.64 3.88
N SER A 197 9.71 9.32 3.65
CA SER A 197 10.89 8.53 4.04
C SER A 197 12.15 9.06 3.36
N GLY A 198 13.20 9.28 4.17
CA GLY A 198 14.48 9.82 3.69
C GLY A 198 14.47 11.30 3.32
N ALA A 199 13.33 11.98 3.36
CA ALA A 199 13.26 13.40 3.02
C ALA A 199 13.97 14.30 4.05
N ASN A 200 14.63 15.35 3.56
CA ASN A 200 15.24 16.36 4.41
C ASN A 200 14.17 17.30 4.98
N THR A 201 14.00 17.34 6.28
CA THR A 201 12.98 18.16 6.95
C THR A 201 13.12 19.66 6.68
N ASN A 202 14.31 20.16 6.34
CA ASN A 202 14.51 21.57 6.00
C ASN A 202 13.88 21.97 4.65
N THR A 203 13.73 21.02 3.73
CA THR A 203 13.16 21.26 2.38
C THR A 203 11.81 20.56 2.19
N LEU A 204 11.40 19.72 3.13
CA LEU A 204 10.23 18.86 3.02
C LEU A 204 8.95 19.63 2.70
N PHE A 205 8.69 20.73 3.40
CA PHE A 205 7.48 21.53 3.18
C PHE A 205 7.42 22.05 1.74
N SER A 206 8.51 22.67 1.27
CA SER A 206 8.57 23.22 -0.10
C SER A 206 8.53 22.13 -1.16
N GLN A 207 9.17 20.96 -0.93
CA GLN A 207 9.11 19.84 -1.86
C GLN A 207 7.68 19.29 -2.00
N LEU A 208 6.99 19.05 -0.89
CA LEU A 208 5.60 18.58 -0.89
C LEU A 208 4.66 19.56 -1.59
N THR A 209 4.75 20.85 -1.23
CA THR A 209 3.83 21.86 -1.76
C THR A 209 4.10 22.19 -3.23
N ASN A 210 5.36 22.30 -3.64
CA ASN A 210 5.72 22.57 -5.03
C ASN A 210 5.34 21.40 -5.95
N ASP A 211 5.58 20.17 -5.53
CA ASP A 211 5.18 18.99 -6.31
C ASP A 211 3.65 18.92 -6.42
N TRP A 212 2.92 19.15 -5.33
CA TRP A 212 1.45 19.15 -5.36
C TRP A 212 0.89 20.25 -6.26
N ILE A 213 1.42 21.47 -6.18
CA ILE A 213 1.06 22.58 -7.08
C ILE A 213 1.30 22.19 -8.54
N TYR A 214 2.47 21.60 -8.85
CA TYR A 214 2.77 21.11 -10.19
C TYR A 214 1.76 20.07 -10.68
N LEU A 215 1.40 19.10 -9.85
CA LEU A 215 0.43 18.07 -10.22
C LEU A 215 -0.97 18.63 -10.46
N VAL A 216 -1.37 19.65 -9.68
CA VAL A 216 -2.68 20.30 -9.83
C VAL A 216 -2.71 21.25 -11.01
N ASP A 217 -1.73 22.14 -11.14
CA ASP A 217 -1.77 23.23 -12.12
C ASP A 217 -1.30 22.80 -13.51
N ASN A 218 -0.25 21.98 -13.59
CA ASN A 218 0.33 21.59 -14.87
C ASN A 218 -0.24 20.27 -15.39
N LEU A 219 -0.41 19.27 -14.52
CA LEU A 219 -0.95 17.98 -14.94
C LEU A 219 -2.47 17.88 -14.78
N HIS A 220 -3.10 18.83 -14.09
CA HIS A 220 -4.54 18.85 -13.80
C HIS A 220 -5.03 17.54 -13.19
N ILE A 221 -4.18 16.91 -12.35
CA ILE A 221 -4.39 15.53 -11.88
C ILE A 221 -5.69 15.39 -11.09
N THR A 222 -6.03 16.38 -10.27
CA THR A 222 -7.25 16.39 -9.44
C THR A 222 -8.53 16.70 -10.22
N ARG A 223 -8.44 17.16 -11.47
CA ARG A 223 -9.58 17.37 -12.36
C ARG A 223 -9.95 16.11 -13.15
N ASP A 224 -9.10 15.07 -13.07
CA ASP A 224 -9.40 13.79 -13.72
C ASP A 224 -10.59 13.12 -13.04
N SER A 225 -11.53 12.62 -13.83
CA SER A 225 -12.76 11.98 -13.32
C SER A 225 -12.51 10.71 -12.53
N ARG A 226 -11.31 10.12 -12.65
CA ARG A 226 -10.89 8.94 -11.89
C ARG A 226 -10.06 9.27 -10.66
N TYR A 227 -9.62 10.54 -10.49
CA TYR A 227 -8.98 10.95 -9.25
C TYR A 227 -9.99 10.93 -8.09
N LEU A 228 -9.64 10.25 -7.01
CA LEU A 228 -10.54 10.04 -5.89
C LEU A 228 -10.81 11.35 -5.13
N HIS A 229 -12.08 11.65 -4.93
CA HIS A 229 -12.57 12.75 -4.10
C HIS A 229 -13.30 12.21 -2.87
N HIS A 230 -13.40 13.01 -1.85
CA HIS A 230 -14.24 12.76 -0.68
C HIS A 230 -14.70 14.09 -0.07
N ASN A 231 -15.99 14.19 0.22
CA ASN A 231 -16.60 15.45 0.69
C ASN A 231 -16.31 16.65 -0.23
N GLY A 232 -16.32 16.42 -1.56
CA GLY A 232 -16.12 17.45 -2.57
C GLY A 232 -14.67 17.93 -2.75
N LYS A 233 -13.69 17.33 -2.06
CA LYS A 233 -12.26 17.65 -2.20
C LYS A 233 -11.46 16.45 -2.71
N PRO A 234 -10.38 16.66 -3.50
CA PRO A 234 -9.48 15.59 -3.87
C PRO A 234 -8.87 14.95 -2.62
N VAL A 235 -8.70 13.63 -2.63
CA VAL A 235 -8.09 12.90 -1.52
C VAL A 235 -6.58 12.84 -1.69
N LEU A 236 -5.85 13.09 -0.62
CA LEU A 236 -4.39 12.94 -0.56
C LEU A 236 -4.01 12.23 0.73
N MET A 237 -3.12 11.26 0.66
CA MET A 237 -2.51 10.65 1.82
C MET A 237 -1.05 11.12 1.96
N ILE A 238 -0.58 11.29 3.19
CA ILE A 238 0.83 11.54 3.47
C ILE A 238 1.30 10.56 4.54
N PHE A 239 2.25 9.72 4.16
CA PHE A 239 2.92 8.75 5.03
C PHE A 239 4.18 9.34 5.65
N GLY A 240 4.42 8.95 6.91
CA GLY A 240 5.70 9.21 7.57
C GLY A 240 5.64 10.24 8.70
N PHE A 241 4.49 10.49 9.30
CA PHE A 241 4.38 11.30 10.51
C PHE A 241 4.86 10.52 11.73
N TYR A 242 6.19 10.42 11.88
CA TYR A 242 6.87 9.77 12.99
C TYR A 242 7.56 10.83 13.86
N PRO A 243 7.34 10.87 15.20
CA PRO A 243 7.94 11.87 16.08
C PRO A 243 9.47 11.97 15.95
N GLU A 244 10.14 10.85 15.77
CA GLU A 244 11.61 10.77 15.63
C GLU A 244 12.15 11.38 14.33
N ARG A 245 11.30 11.62 13.35
CA ARG A 245 11.67 12.26 12.07
C ARG A 245 11.80 13.78 12.21
N PHE A 246 11.09 14.36 13.17
CA PHE A 246 10.94 15.81 13.28
C PHE A 246 11.54 16.33 14.59
N SER A 247 12.14 17.52 14.56
CA SER A 247 12.64 18.19 15.77
C SER A 247 11.52 18.73 16.68
N GLY A 248 10.26 18.48 16.33
CA GLY A 248 9.08 18.90 17.06
C GLY A 248 7.83 18.87 16.17
N THR A 249 6.75 19.48 16.62
CA THR A 249 5.45 19.41 15.94
C THR A 249 5.15 20.58 15.00
N ALA A 250 6.01 21.60 14.95
CA ALA A 250 5.76 22.81 14.15
C ALA A 250 5.64 22.48 12.65
N LEU A 251 6.61 21.77 12.09
CA LEU A 251 6.62 21.40 10.67
C LEU A 251 5.47 20.43 10.31
N PRO A 252 5.21 19.34 11.05
CA PRO A 252 4.02 18.52 10.85
C PRO A 252 2.71 19.33 10.82
N LYS A 253 2.52 20.22 11.77
CA LYS A 253 1.32 21.09 11.84
C LYS A 253 1.24 22.03 10.64
N GLN A 254 2.36 22.61 10.22
CA GLN A 254 2.42 23.47 9.02
C GLN A 254 2.01 22.70 7.76
N ILE A 255 2.53 21.48 7.56
CA ILE A 255 2.17 20.62 6.43
C ILE A 255 0.66 20.33 6.47
N ILE A 256 0.14 19.85 7.59
CA ILE A 256 -1.27 19.51 7.74
C ILE A 256 -2.17 20.73 7.49
N ALA A 257 -1.83 21.87 8.07
CA ALA A 257 -2.60 23.10 7.90
C ALA A 257 -2.67 23.51 6.43
N TRP A 258 -1.52 23.50 5.72
CA TRP A 258 -1.49 23.90 4.33
C TRP A 258 -2.38 23.01 3.45
N PHE A 259 -2.24 21.68 3.54
CA PHE A 259 -3.04 20.74 2.75
C PHE A 259 -4.52 20.74 3.12
N LYS A 260 -4.89 21.11 4.33
CA LYS A 260 -6.30 21.15 4.75
C LYS A 260 -7.01 22.45 4.40
N THR A 261 -6.31 23.59 4.53
CA THR A 261 -6.96 24.92 4.55
C THR A 261 -6.65 25.78 3.33
N ASN A 262 -5.70 25.39 2.47
CA ASN A 262 -5.40 26.13 1.27
C ASN A 262 -6.64 26.23 0.37
N ALA A 263 -6.98 27.43 -0.08
CA ALA A 263 -8.20 27.68 -0.86
C ALA A 263 -8.18 26.98 -2.23
N THR A 264 -7.00 26.90 -2.87
CA THR A 264 -6.81 26.36 -4.22
C THR A 264 -6.38 24.88 -4.19
N TYR A 265 -5.46 24.53 -3.27
CA TYR A 265 -4.76 23.25 -3.25
C TYR A 265 -5.20 22.34 -2.08
N GLY A 266 -6.25 22.76 -1.35
CA GLY A 266 -6.72 22.02 -0.19
C GLY A 266 -7.38 20.70 -0.58
N VAL A 267 -7.18 19.67 0.30
CA VAL A 267 -7.55 18.29 0.06
C VAL A 267 -8.33 17.70 1.24
N THR A 268 -8.98 16.57 1.02
CA THR A 268 -9.29 15.64 2.10
C THR A 268 -7.99 14.91 2.46
N LEU A 269 -7.37 15.31 3.58
CA LEU A 269 -6.04 14.86 3.98
C LEU A 269 -6.12 13.63 4.90
N ILE A 270 -5.45 12.55 4.50
CA ILE A 270 -5.25 11.34 5.31
C ILE A 270 -3.81 11.33 5.81
N GLY A 271 -3.62 11.23 7.13
CA GLY A 271 -2.31 10.94 7.70
C GLY A 271 -2.05 9.45 7.74
N SER A 272 -0.79 9.04 7.50
CA SER A 272 -0.37 7.64 7.60
C SER A 272 0.98 7.54 8.31
N GLY A 273 1.20 6.43 9.02
CA GLY A 273 2.40 6.21 9.80
C GLY A 273 2.17 5.21 10.93
N TRP A 274 2.54 5.54 12.16
CA TRP A 274 2.49 4.60 13.27
C TRP A 274 1.16 3.85 13.41
N TRP A 275 1.25 2.52 13.50
CA TRP A 275 0.11 1.66 13.76
C TRP A 275 -0.51 1.92 15.15
N ASN A 276 0.34 2.29 16.13
CA ASN A 276 -0.08 2.59 17.52
C ASN A 276 -0.21 4.11 17.78
N TRP A 277 -0.51 4.88 16.77
CA TRP A 277 -0.61 6.35 16.78
C TRP A 277 -1.37 6.91 17.99
N ARG A 278 -2.41 6.23 18.42
CA ARG A 278 -3.25 6.64 19.56
C ARG A 278 -2.54 6.45 20.90
N ALA A 279 -1.86 5.33 21.08
CA ALA A 279 -1.25 4.94 22.35
C ALA A 279 0.15 5.50 22.54
N SER A 280 0.91 5.68 21.45
CA SER A 280 2.30 6.15 21.50
C SER A 280 2.47 7.65 21.32
N ALA A 281 1.40 8.36 20.90
CA ALA A 281 1.44 9.82 20.85
C ALA A 281 1.53 10.41 22.23
N THR A 282 2.53 11.24 22.47
CA THR A 282 2.72 11.97 23.72
C THR A 282 2.76 13.47 23.46
N GLY A 283 2.35 14.27 24.46
CA GLY A 283 2.36 15.72 24.36
C GLY A 283 1.62 16.23 23.15
N ASP A 284 2.22 17.15 22.43
CA ASP A 284 1.61 17.84 21.28
C ASP A 284 1.46 16.95 20.03
N TRP A 285 2.13 15.80 19.95
CA TRP A 285 1.93 14.81 18.89
C TRP A 285 0.53 14.20 18.91
N THR A 286 -0.11 14.16 20.07
CA THR A 286 -1.53 13.78 20.18
C THR A 286 -2.42 14.71 19.33
N ASN A 287 -2.13 16.02 19.32
CA ASN A 287 -2.84 16.99 18.50
C ASN A 287 -2.50 16.84 17.01
N VAL A 288 -1.23 16.54 16.66
CA VAL A 288 -0.82 16.28 15.28
C VAL A 288 -1.66 15.14 14.68
N TYR A 289 -1.67 13.98 15.35
CA TYR A 289 -2.41 12.81 14.85
C TYR A 289 -3.93 13.03 14.77
N ARG A 290 -4.50 13.90 15.59
CA ARG A 290 -5.95 14.21 15.61
C ARG A 290 -6.33 15.38 14.71
N SER A 291 -5.41 15.93 13.94
CA SER A 291 -5.67 17.10 13.09
C SER A 291 -5.91 16.76 11.61
N PHE A 292 -5.81 15.50 11.20
CA PHE A 292 -6.16 15.05 9.86
C PHE A 292 -7.67 15.01 9.61
N HIS A 293 -8.11 14.78 8.37
CA HIS A 293 -9.50 14.40 8.09
C HIS A 293 -9.73 12.90 8.31
N GLY A 294 -8.71 12.09 8.08
CA GLY A 294 -8.70 10.66 8.37
C GLY A 294 -7.29 10.18 8.72
N TYR A 295 -7.18 8.99 9.30
CA TYR A 295 -5.90 8.38 9.61
C TYR A 295 -5.87 6.92 9.16
N CYS A 296 -4.76 6.54 8.49
CA CYS A 296 -4.45 5.20 8.05
C CYS A 296 -3.21 4.68 8.80
N PRO A 297 -3.37 3.94 9.91
CA PRO A 297 -2.23 3.37 10.62
C PRO A 297 -1.53 2.32 9.75
N TRP A 298 -0.19 2.40 9.63
CA TRP A 298 0.58 1.43 8.87
C TRP A 298 0.71 0.11 9.63
N ASN A 299 -0.15 -0.85 9.29
CA ASN A 299 -0.23 -2.14 9.99
C ASN A 299 0.70 -3.22 9.39
N THR A 300 1.27 -2.99 8.20
CA THR A 300 2.18 -3.95 7.55
C THR A 300 3.37 -4.27 8.47
N GLY A 301 3.63 -5.55 8.67
CA GLY A 301 4.67 -6.03 9.58
C GLY A 301 4.26 -6.13 11.05
N ASN A 302 3.07 -5.64 11.44
CA ASN A 302 2.59 -5.71 12.81
C ASN A 302 1.78 -6.99 13.04
N TYR A 303 2.25 -7.87 13.91
CA TYR A 303 1.65 -9.16 14.18
C TYR A 303 1.71 -9.56 15.66
N TYR A 304 0.93 -10.55 16.02
CA TYR A 304 1.05 -11.29 17.28
C TYR A 304 1.24 -12.79 17.02
N ASN A 305 1.89 -13.46 17.96
CA ASN A 305 2.06 -14.92 17.89
C ASN A 305 0.85 -15.64 18.48
N ALA A 306 0.36 -16.66 17.79
CA ALA A 306 -0.68 -17.56 18.25
C ALA A 306 -0.19 -19.00 18.03
N GLY A 307 0.42 -19.60 19.05
CA GLY A 307 1.14 -20.86 18.92
C GLY A 307 2.33 -20.70 17.97
N THR A 308 2.38 -21.52 16.93
CA THR A 308 3.41 -21.47 15.88
C THR A 308 3.11 -20.50 14.75
N ASN A 309 1.90 -19.94 14.71
CA ASN A 309 1.47 -19.03 13.66
C ASN A 309 1.60 -17.57 14.08
N LYS A 310 1.71 -16.68 13.10
CA LYS A 310 1.63 -15.24 13.25
C LYS A 310 0.33 -14.74 12.63
N PHE A 311 -0.36 -13.83 13.30
CA PHE A 311 -1.55 -13.14 12.78
C PHE A 311 -1.40 -11.64 12.92
N ALA A 312 -2.03 -10.87 12.03
CA ALA A 312 -2.00 -9.42 12.10
C ALA A 312 -2.62 -8.91 13.42
N SER A 313 -1.99 -7.93 14.04
CA SER A 313 -2.51 -7.30 15.25
C SER A 313 -3.69 -6.38 14.90
N THR A 314 -4.89 -6.72 15.35
CA THR A 314 -6.14 -5.98 15.09
C THR A 314 -6.88 -5.61 16.36
N ALA A 315 -6.44 -6.08 17.53
CA ALA A 315 -7.15 -5.91 18.81
C ALA A 315 -7.34 -4.44 19.24
N TYR A 316 -6.53 -3.53 18.74
CA TYR A 316 -6.58 -2.09 19.05
C TYR A 316 -7.46 -1.29 18.10
N TRP A 317 -7.92 -1.86 16.97
CA TRP A 317 -8.64 -1.14 15.92
C TRP A 317 -9.96 -0.52 16.37
N ALA A 318 -10.71 -1.21 17.25
CA ALA A 318 -11.94 -0.64 17.81
C ALA A 318 -11.68 0.64 18.62
N GLN A 319 -10.58 0.67 19.37
CA GLN A 319 -10.17 1.85 20.13
C GLN A 319 -9.65 2.97 19.23
N ASP A 320 -8.97 2.60 18.14
CA ASP A 320 -8.50 3.56 17.13
C ASP A 320 -9.67 4.19 16.38
N LEU A 321 -10.67 3.40 15.99
CA LEU A 321 -11.91 3.90 15.39
C LEU A 321 -12.62 4.88 16.33
N ALA A 322 -12.77 4.52 17.61
CA ALA A 322 -13.37 5.40 18.59
C ALA A 322 -12.59 6.71 18.78
N ALA A 323 -11.26 6.63 18.82
CA ALA A 323 -10.40 7.81 18.96
C ALA A 323 -10.45 8.71 17.71
N ALA A 324 -10.48 8.14 16.50
CA ALA A 324 -10.65 8.88 15.27
C ALA A 324 -12.03 9.57 15.23
N THR A 325 -13.11 8.83 15.51
CA THR A 325 -14.47 9.37 15.55
C THR A 325 -14.61 10.51 16.54
N ASN A 326 -14.05 10.37 17.74
CA ASN A 326 -14.08 11.42 18.78
C ASN A 326 -13.28 12.67 18.36
N ALA A 327 -12.33 12.55 17.45
CA ALA A 327 -11.58 13.66 16.86
C ALA A 327 -12.22 14.22 15.56
N GLY A 328 -13.40 13.74 15.17
CA GLY A 328 -14.06 14.13 13.93
C GLY A 328 -13.36 13.62 12.67
N MET A 329 -12.59 12.54 12.79
CA MET A 329 -11.84 11.91 11.70
C MET A 329 -12.51 10.60 11.29
N PHE A 330 -12.35 10.22 10.02
CA PHE A 330 -12.59 8.84 9.63
C PHE A 330 -11.36 7.96 9.88
N TYR A 331 -11.59 6.66 10.02
CA TYR A 331 -10.55 5.65 10.23
C TYR A 331 -10.43 4.79 8.96
N LEU A 332 -9.22 4.73 8.38
CA LEU A 332 -8.92 3.90 7.22
C LEU A 332 -7.99 2.76 7.64
N PRO A 333 -8.52 1.59 8.05
CA PRO A 333 -7.69 0.48 8.47
C PRO A 333 -6.87 -0.07 7.30
N GLN A 334 -5.61 -0.43 7.58
CA GLN A 334 -4.76 -1.11 6.63
C GLN A 334 -4.69 -2.59 6.92
N VAL A 335 -4.94 -3.41 5.90
CA VAL A 335 -4.75 -4.86 5.89
C VAL A 335 -3.58 -5.24 4.99
N TYR A 336 -2.95 -6.40 5.25
CA TYR A 336 -1.83 -6.88 4.42
C TYR A 336 -1.82 -8.41 4.36
N PRO A 337 -1.30 -9.03 3.28
CA PRO A 337 -1.47 -10.47 3.04
C PRO A 337 -0.47 -11.36 3.76
N GLY A 338 0.62 -10.82 4.21
CA GLY A 338 1.81 -11.44 4.78
C GLY A 338 3.00 -10.55 4.52
N PHE A 339 4.21 -10.96 4.94
CA PHE A 339 5.39 -10.11 4.87
C PHE A 339 6.67 -10.94 4.83
N SER A 340 7.69 -10.47 4.11
CA SER A 340 9.08 -10.92 4.19
C SER A 340 9.98 -9.85 3.56
N TRP A 341 11.13 -9.60 4.14
CA TRP A 341 12.17 -8.71 3.58
C TRP A 341 13.58 -9.28 3.71
N ASP A 342 13.69 -10.59 3.73
CA ASP A 342 14.98 -11.27 3.98
C ASP A 342 16.02 -10.95 2.90
N ASN A 343 15.60 -10.93 1.62
CA ASN A 343 16.46 -10.53 0.52
C ASN A 343 16.84 -9.04 0.62
N LEU A 344 15.86 -8.16 0.85
CA LEU A 344 16.06 -6.72 1.00
C LEU A 344 17.06 -6.40 2.13
N LYS A 345 16.97 -7.10 3.26
CA LYS A 345 17.81 -6.88 4.45
C LYS A 345 19.01 -7.81 4.54
N GLN A 346 19.21 -8.69 3.55
CA GLN A 346 20.29 -9.71 3.54
C GLN A 346 20.26 -10.63 4.76
N LEU A 347 19.07 -11.01 5.20
CA LEU A 347 18.85 -11.95 6.29
C LEU A 347 18.83 -13.40 5.76
N PRO A 348 19.07 -14.39 6.62
CA PRO A 348 18.81 -15.79 6.25
C PRO A 348 17.35 -16.00 5.87
N PRO A 349 17.06 -16.86 4.88
CA PRO A 349 15.69 -17.16 4.44
C PRO A 349 14.74 -17.52 5.58
N GLY A 350 13.57 -16.91 5.60
CA GLY A 350 12.52 -17.16 6.60
C GLY A 350 12.66 -16.38 7.91
N THR A 351 13.73 -15.59 8.09
CA THR A 351 13.99 -14.83 9.34
C THR A 351 12.87 -13.83 9.65
N SER A 352 12.47 -13.04 8.67
CA SER A 352 11.45 -11.99 8.84
C SER A 352 10.04 -12.44 8.47
N LYS A 353 9.88 -13.65 7.95
CA LYS A 353 8.62 -14.12 7.35
C LYS A 353 7.43 -14.02 8.32
N ILE A 354 6.39 -13.34 7.86
CA ILE A 354 5.03 -13.41 8.38
C ILE A 354 4.22 -14.22 7.37
N PRO A 355 3.77 -15.45 7.72
CA PRO A 355 3.18 -16.36 6.74
C PRO A 355 1.82 -15.88 6.27
N ARG A 356 1.48 -16.17 5.03
CA ARG A 356 0.20 -15.83 4.41
C ARG A 356 -0.93 -16.77 4.82
N LEU A 357 -0.60 -17.95 5.36
CA LEU A 357 -1.54 -18.98 5.86
C LEU A 357 -2.64 -19.34 4.87
N GLY A 358 -2.28 -19.51 3.59
CA GLY A 358 -3.25 -19.82 2.54
C GLY A 358 -4.29 -18.72 2.27
N GLY A 359 -4.09 -17.52 2.79
CA GLY A 359 -5.02 -16.40 2.72
C GLY A 359 -5.74 -16.07 4.04
N ASP A 360 -5.74 -16.99 5.00
CA ASP A 360 -6.37 -16.78 6.33
C ASP A 360 -5.83 -15.53 7.03
N PHE A 361 -4.54 -15.24 6.85
CA PHE A 361 -3.92 -14.05 7.42
C PHE A 361 -4.59 -12.76 6.94
N LEU A 362 -4.83 -12.62 5.63
CA LEU A 362 -5.50 -11.46 5.04
C LEU A 362 -6.99 -11.46 5.35
N TRP A 363 -7.65 -12.63 5.23
CA TRP A 363 -9.08 -12.73 5.41
C TRP A 363 -9.56 -12.33 6.80
N LYS A 364 -8.84 -12.74 7.84
CA LYS A 364 -9.14 -12.36 9.23
C LYS A 364 -9.10 -10.84 9.44
N GLN A 365 -8.27 -10.13 8.71
CA GLN A 365 -8.21 -8.67 8.76
C GLN A 365 -9.43 -8.04 8.07
N PHE A 366 -9.85 -8.52 6.88
CA PHE A 366 -11.10 -8.06 6.26
C PHE A 366 -12.32 -8.33 7.16
N ASN A 367 -12.36 -9.50 7.78
CA ASN A 367 -13.38 -9.83 8.77
C ASN A 367 -13.38 -8.85 9.94
N ALA A 368 -12.21 -8.49 10.47
CA ALA A 368 -12.08 -7.53 11.57
C ALA A 368 -12.55 -6.13 11.16
N VAL A 369 -12.19 -5.64 9.96
CA VAL A 369 -12.68 -4.34 9.44
C VAL A 369 -14.20 -4.32 9.33
N ALA A 370 -14.78 -5.37 8.75
CA ALA A 370 -16.23 -5.47 8.61
C ALA A 370 -16.97 -5.52 9.96
N ASN A 371 -16.40 -6.23 10.95
CA ASN A 371 -16.96 -6.29 12.32
C ASN A 371 -16.93 -4.94 13.04
N LEU A 372 -16.04 -4.03 12.64
CA LEU A 372 -16.02 -2.65 13.15
C LEU A 372 -17.10 -1.77 12.50
N GLY A 373 -17.74 -2.23 11.43
CA GLY A 373 -18.67 -1.41 10.65
C GLY A 373 -17.98 -0.34 9.79
N VAL A 374 -16.68 -0.48 9.53
CA VAL A 374 -15.92 0.43 8.65
C VAL A 374 -16.09 -0.03 7.21
N ASP A 375 -16.48 0.88 6.34
CA ASP A 375 -16.82 0.61 4.93
C ASP A 375 -15.72 1.06 3.94
N MET A 376 -14.50 1.21 4.42
CA MET A 376 -13.32 1.53 3.62
C MET A 376 -12.11 0.78 4.15
N CYS A 377 -11.20 0.40 3.26
CA CYS A 377 -10.01 -0.35 3.61
C CYS A 377 -8.86 -0.07 2.65
N TYR A 378 -7.63 -0.07 3.17
CA TYR A 378 -6.40 0.01 2.41
C TYR A 378 -5.67 -1.33 2.45
N VAL A 379 -5.27 -1.87 1.31
CA VAL A 379 -4.45 -3.10 1.22
C VAL A 379 -3.00 -2.73 0.94
N GLY A 380 -2.13 -3.05 1.83
CA GLY A 380 -0.69 -2.89 1.67
C GLY A 380 -0.04 -4.21 1.24
N MET A 381 0.34 -4.41 -0.04
CA MET A 381 0.31 -3.54 -1.22
C MET A 381 -0.13 -4.35 -2.45
N PHE A 382 -0.42 -3.69 -3.59
CA PHE A 382 -0.72 -4.39 -4.83
C PHE A 382 0.50 -5.07 -5.43
N ASP A 383 1.60 -4.31 -5.62
CA ASP A 383 2.79 -4.68 -6.39
C ASP A 383 4.09 -4.77 -5.58
N GLU A 384 4.01 -4.70 -4.24
CA GLU A 384 5.21 -4.67 -3.39
C GLU A 384 5.79 -6.06 -3.18
N VAL A 385 6.81 -6.39 -3.97
CA VAL A 385 7.52 -7.67 -3.88
C VAL A 385 8.80 -7.60 -3.03
N ASP A 386 9.34 -6.42 -2.74
CA ASP A 386 10.53 -6.24 -1.90
C ASP A 386 10.26 -6.64 -0.44
N GLU A 387 9.04 -6.35 0.04
CA GLU A 387 8.57 -6.70 1.38
C GLU A 387 7.62 -7.91 1.39
N GLY A 388 7.48 -8.60 0.26
CA GLY A 388 6.65 -9.79 0.16
C GLY A 388 5.17 -9.56 0.44
N THR A 389 4.66 -8.35 0.25
CA THR A 389 3.26 -7.97 0.51
C THR A 389 2.38 -7.95 -0.74
N ALA A 390 2.93 -8.19 -1.91
CA ALA A 390 2.19 -8.13 -3.17
C ALA A 390 0.95 -9.04 -3.16
N ILE A 391 -0.16 -8.54 -3.74
CA ILE A 391 -1.38 -9.32 -4.00
C ILE A 391 -1.59 -9.64 -5.47
N PHE A 392 -0.81 -9.03 -6.38
CA PHE A 392 -0.87 -9.30 -7.82
C PHE A 392 -0.37 -10.71 -8.15
N LYS A 393 -0.37 -11.12 -9.43
CA LYS A 393 0.03 -12.48 -9.82
C LYS A 393 1.52 -12.75 -9.56
N VAL A 394 1.81 -13.80 -8.80
CA VAL A 394 3.14 -14.23 -8.39
C VAL A 394 3.38 -15.67 -8.85
N SER A 395 4.59 -15.95 -9.32
CA SER A 395 5.00 -17.28 -9.76
C SER A 395 5.16 -18.23 -8.57
N ASN A 396 4.54 -19.42 -8.65
CA ASN A 396 4.79 -20.52 -7.72
C ASN A 396 6.03 -21.35 -8.12
N THR A 397 6.60 -21.10 -9.28
CA THR A 397 7.80 -21.74 -9.79
C THR A 397 8.88 -20.72 -10.15
N PRO A 398 9.33 -19.92 -9.15
CA PRO A 398 10.34 -18.89 -9.38
C PRO A 398 11.68 -19.54 -9.82
N PRO A 399 12.63 -18.75 -10.37
CA PRO A 399 13.95 -19.24 -10.66
C PRO A 399 14.64 -19.88 -9.47
N GLY A 400 15.29 -21.03 -9.69
CA GLY A 400 15.97 -21.80 -8.64
C GLY A 400 17.27 -21.18 -8.12
N GLN A 401 17.72 -20.07 -8.71
CA GLN A 401 18.95 -19.38 -8.34
C GLN A 401 18.79 -18.46 -7.10
N GLY A 402 17.56 -18.35 -6.54
CA GLY A 402 17.27 -17.49 -5.39
C GLY A 402 16.30 -18.13 -4.40
N TYR A 403 16.14 -17.47 -3.26
CA TYR A 403 15.06 -17.75 -2.33
C TYR A 403 13.91 -16.77 -2.57
N PHE A 404 12.73 -17.31 -2.84
CA PHE A 404 11.54 -16.51 -3.08
C PHE A 404 10.34 -17.06 -2.30
N VAL A 405 9.57 -16.14 -1.74
CA VAL A 405 8.27 -16.45 -1.16
C VAL A 405 7.26 -16.60 -2.29
N THR A 406 6.42 -17.62 -2.22
CA THR A 406 5.39 -17.92 -3.22
C THR A 406 4.00 -17.89 -2.59
N TYR A 407 2.97 -18.16 -3.37
CA TYR A 407 1.61 -18.39 -2.87
C TYR A 407 1.39 -19.86 -2.39
N GLU A 408 2.48 -20.57 -2.11
CA GLU A 408 2.45 -21.91 -1.48
C GLU A 408 1.65 -22.94 -2.30
N GLY A 409 1.70 -22.84 -3.63
CA GLY A 409 0.99 -23.72 -4.57
C GLY A 409 -0.45 -23.29 -4.88
N LEU A 410 -0.94 -22.23 -4.26
CA LEU A 410 -2.23 -21.64 -4.61
C LEU A 410 -2.18 -20.95 -5.98
N PRO A 411 -3.30 -20.76 -6.69
CA PRO A 411 -3.33 -20.06 -7.97
C PRO A 411 -2.61 -18.71 -7.92
N ALA A 412 -1.93 -18.32 -9.00
CA ALA A 412 -1.17 -17.08 -9.07
C ALA A 412 -2.05 -15.83 -8.81
N ASP A 413 -3.35 -15.91 -9.09
CA ASP A 413 -4.35 -14.86 -8.88
C ASP A 413 -5.07 -14.95 -7.52
N TRP A 414 -4.67 -15.86 -6.64
CA TRP A 414 -5.40 -16.16 -5.39
C TRP A 414 -5.65 -14.92 -4.53
N TYR A 415 -4.65 -14.07 -4.35
CA TYR A 415 -4.79 -12.88 -3.51
C TYR A 415 -5.57 -11.75 -4.18
N LEU A 416 -5.63 -11.71 -5.50
CA LEU A 416 -6.56 -10.84 -6.24
C LEU A 416 -8.00 -11.27 -6.00
N ARG A 417 -8.29 -12.57 -6.13
CA ARG A 417 -9.62 -13.17 -5.85
C ARG A 417 -10.04 -12.95 -4.40
N LEU A 418 -9.12 -13.15 -3.45
CA LEU A 418 -9.40 -12.96 -2.04
C LEU A 418 -9.67 -11.48 -1.70
N THR A 419 -8.91 -10.56 -2.29
CA THR A 419 -9.14 -9.11 -2.14
C THR A 419 -10.48 -8.71 -2.76
N ALA A 420 -10.88 -9.29 -3.88
CA ALA A 420 -12.20 -9.11 -4.47
C ALA A 420 -13.33 -9.48 -3.48
N GLU A 421 -13.20 -10.59 -2.79
CA GLU A 421 -14.19 -11.01 -1.79
C GLU A 421 -14.18 -10.07 -0.57
N GLY A 422 -13.00 -9.64 -0.13
CA GLY A 422 -12.86 -8.61 0.91
C GLY A 422 -13.54 -7.30 0.51
N SER A 423 -13.38 -6.88 -0.75
CA SER A 423 -14.04 -5.68 -1.29
C SER A 423 -15.58 -5.79 -1.24
N LYS A 424 -16.13 -6.95 -1.58
CA LYS A 424 -17.60 -7.20 -1.50
C LYS A 424 -18.10 -7.15 -0.05
N VAL A 425 -17.32 -7.64 0.91
CA VAL A 425 -17.68 -7.58 2.33
C VAL A 425 -17.65 -6.14 2.85
N ILE A 426 -16.59 -5.39 2.54
CA ILE A 426 -16.42 -3.99 2.97
C ILE A 426 -17.50 -3.08 2.36
N SER A 427 -17.91 -3.33 1.13
CA SER A 427 -18.99 -2.55 0.49
C SER A 427 -20.40 -2.94 0.93
N GLY A 428 -20.55 -4.05 1.64
CA GLY A 428 -21.83 -4.60 2.03
C GLY A 428 -22.54 -5.42 0.94
N GLU A 429 -21.87 -5.73 -0.16
CA GLU A 429 -22.39 -6.58 -1.24
C GLU A 429 -22.41 -8.07 -0.86
N ARG A 430 -21.61 -8.45 0.12
CA ARG A 430 -21.53 -9.80 0.68
C ARG A 430 -21.60 -9.75 2.19
N PRO A 431 -22.33 -10.65 2.85
CA PRO A 431 -22.28 -10.82 4.30
C PRO A 431 -20.85 -11.16 4.76
N ASN A 432 -20.47 -10.63 5.92
CA ASN A 432 -19.19 -10.98 6.54
C ASN A 432 -19.16 -12.47 6.95
N SER A 433 -17.99 -13.09 6.84
CA SER A 433 -17.75 -14.50 7.16
C SER A 433 -16.44 -14.64 7.89
N GLN A 434 -16.39 -15.51 8.90
CA GLN A 434 -15.14 -15.83 9.61
C GLN A 434 -14.17 -16.65 8.75
N SER A 435 -14.68 -17.49 7.86
CA SER A 435 -13.88 -18.30 6.94
C SER A 435 -13.85 -17.70 5.55
N ILE A 436 -12.77 -17.97 4.82
CA ILE A 436 -12.61 -17.59 3.40
C ILE A 436 -13.81 -18.15 2.61
N PRO A 437 -14.53 -17.30 1.85
CA PRO A 437 -15.78 -17.69 1.21
C PRO A 437 -15.62 -18.31 -0.19
N ILE A 438 -14.38 -18.51 -0.65
CA ILE A 438 -14.03 -19.11 -1.94
C ILE A 438 -12.98 -20.21 -1.78
N SER A 439 -12.89 -21.10 -2.74
CA SER A 439 -11.83 -22.09 -2.84
C SER A 439 -10.72 -21.63 -3.81
N PRO A 440 -9.49 -22.12 -3.63
CA PRO A 440 -8.37 -21.89 -4.54
C PRO A 440 -8.66 -22.30 -5.99
#